data_9547bead987f8390246fef5091829b1a
#
_entry.id   9547bead987f8390246fef5091829b1a
#
_cell.length_a   1.000
_cell.length_b   1.000
_cell.length_c   1.000
_cell.angle_alpha   90.00
_cell.angle_beta   90.00
_cell.angle_gamma   90.00
#
_symmetry.space_group_name_H-M   'P 1'
#
loop_
_entity.id
_entity.type
_entity.pdbx_description
1 polymer ?
#
loop_
_entity_poly.entity_id
_entity_poly.type
_entity_poly.pdbx_seq_one_letter_code
_entity_poly.pdbx_strand_id
1 'polypeptide(L)'
;YPMGRKRGCAAEMRNGMNQKERMLAGLPYKAWLDGLSEERMENKKRIYRYNSLSPEQGEEQAALIKEIIGKCGENIWIETPFHCDYGWNIEVGENFFANYNLTILDVGKVVIGKNAQIAPNVSIYTAGHPVHPDSRNTGYEYGIGVTIGDNVWLGGNTVINPGVTIGNNVVIGAGSVVTKDLPDDVIAVGNPCRVLRKITEEDRKYYFKDREFDVEDY
;
A
#
# COMPACT_ATOMS: atom_id res chain seq x y z
N TYR A 1 1.27 -23.69 -38.13
CA TYR A 1 2.01 -22.45 -38.14
C TYR A 1 2.44 -22.09 -36.72
N PRO A 2 3.65 -21.58 -36.49
CA PRO A 2 4.44 -21.88 -35.27
C PRO A 2 4.11 -20.93 -34.13
N MET A 3 3.37 -21.38 -33.12
CA MET A 3 3.22 -20.70 -31.82
C MET A 3 4.11 -21.28 -30.68
N GLY A 4 5.16 -22.07 -31.06
CA GLY A 4 5.96 -22.82 -30.07
C GLY A 4 7.16 -22.10 -29.47
N ARG A 5 7.66 -20.99 -30.03
CA ARG A 5 8.94 -20.39 -29.63
C ARG A 5 8.90 -19.34 -28.52
N LYS A 6 7.74 -18.73 -28.20
CA LYS A 6 7.67 -17.67 -27.18
C LYS A 6 7.57 -18.20 -25.74
N ARG A 7 7.10 -19.44 -25.53
CA ARG A 7 6.97 -20.03 -24.18
C ARG A 7 8.30 -20.52 -23.61
N GLY A 8 9.22 -20.98 -24.42
CA GLY A 8 10.53 -21.48 -23.98
C GLY A 8 11.43 -20.38 -23.43
N CYS A 9 11.57 -19.27 -24.15
CA CYS A 9 12.44 -18.16 -23.77
C CYS A 9 12.00 -17.47 -22.46
N ALA A 10 10.67 -17.34 -22.22
CA ALA A 10 10.14 -16.77 -20.98
C ALA A 10 10.32 -17.73 -19.77
N ALA A 11 10.29 -19.04 -19.99
CA ALA A 11 10.55 -20.03 -18.95
C ALA A 11 12.05 -20.09 -18.58
N GLU A 12 12.93 -19.99 -19.57
CA GLU A 12 14.39 -19.96 -19.36
C GLU A 12 14.83 -18.70 -18.61
N MET A 13 14.28 -17.52 -18.95
CA MET A 13 14.53 -16.29 -18.22
C MET A 13 14.08 -16.37 -16.75
N ARG A 14 12.95 -17.03 -16.46
CA ARG A 14 12.45 -17.21 -15.10
C ARG A 14 13.33 -18.15 -14.26
N ASN A 15 13.99 -19.12 -14.88
CA ASN A 15 14.86 -20.06 -14.18
C ASN A 15 16.20 -19.47 -13.71
N GLY A 16 16.65 -18.34 -14.31
CA GLY A 16 17.86 -17.63 -13.91
C GLY A 16 17.65 -16.56 -12.83
N MET A 17 16.40 -16.23 -12.49
CA MET A 17 16.09 -15.18 -11.51
C MET A 17 16.37 -15.64 -10.07
N ASN A 18 17.03 -14.78 -9.27
CA ASN A 18 17.10 -14.94 -7.82
C ASN A 18 15.72 -14.64 -7.16
N GLN A 19 15.58 -14.89 -5.85
CA GLN A 19 14.28 -14.75 -5.18
C GLN A 19 13.80 -13.31 -5.13
N LYS A 20 14.69 -12.34 -5.01
CA LYS A 20 14.33 -10.90 -5.03
C LYS A 20 13.81 -10.47 -6.41
N GLU A 21 14.46 -10.89 -7.47
CA GLU A 21 14.01 -10.64 -8.84
C GLU A 21 12.63 -11.29 -9.10
N ARG A 22 12.43 -12.51 -8.61
CA ARG A 22 11.13 -13.18 -8.70
C ARG A 22 10.03 -12.44 -7.92
N MET A 23 10.34 -12.02 -6.69
CA MET A 23 9.44 -11.22 -5.86
C MET A 23 9.01 -9.93 -6.58
N LEU A 24 9.97 -9.17 -7.11
CA LEU A 24 9.70 -7.92 -7.82
C LEU A 24 8.95 -8.12 -9.14
N ALA A 25 9.09 -9.29 -9.76
CA ALA A 25 8.36 -9.67 -10.97
C ALA A 25 6.95 -10.24 -10.70
N GLY A 26 6.51 -10.28 -9.43
CA GLY A 26 5.23 -10.87 -9.03
C GLY A 26 5.14 -12.38 -9.23
N LEU A 27 6.31 -13.06 -9.29
CA LEU A 27 6.41 -14.50 -9.43
C LEU A 27 6.46 -15.19 -8.08
N PRO A 28 6.13 -16.49 -7.97
CA PRO A 28 6.34 -17.24 -6.75
C PRO A 28 7.82 -17.23 -6.33
N TYR A 29 8.09 -16.90 -5.07
CA TYR A 29 9.42 -16.80 -4.50
C TYR A 29 9.44 -17.32 -3.06
N LYS A 30 10.64 -17.55 -2.51
CA LYS A 30 10.86 -17.97 -1.11
C LYS A 30 11.44 -16.80 -0.32
N ALA A 31 10.70 -16.32 0.65
CA ALA A 31 11.00 -15.09 1.38
C ALA A 31 12.23 -15.17 2.30
N TRP A 32 12.83 -16.33 2.49
CA TRP A 32 13.97 -16.53 3.39
C TRP A 32 15.29 -16.81 2.65
N LEU A 33 15.31 -16.72 1.32
CA LEU A 33 16.51 -16.95 0.50
C LEU A 33 17.02 -15.63 -0.09
N ASP A 34 18.25 -15.70 -0.62
CA ASP A 34 18.92 -14.65 -1.39
C ASP A 34 18.98 -13.27 -0.68
N GLY A 35 19.12 -13.25 0.64
CA GLY A 35 19.27 -12.03 1.43
C GLY A 35 17.97 -11.32 1.81
N LEU A 36 16.80 -11.85 1.42
CA LEU A 36 15.51 -11.21 1.70
C LEU A 36 15.20 -11.16 3.20
N SER A 37 15.58 -12.19 3.98
CA SER A 37 15.40 -12.17 5.44
C SER A 37 16.25 -11.11 6.11
N GLU A 38 17.48 -10.93 5.66
CA GLU A 38 18.41 -9.94 6.15
C GLU A 38 17.92 -8.50 5.84
N GLU A 39 17.45 -8.26 4.63
CA GLU A 39 16.87 -6.98 4.26
C GLU A 39 15.65 -6.62 5.13
N ARG A 40 14.73 -7.56 5.35
CA ARG A 40 13.59 -7.33 6.25
C ARG A 40 14.04 -7.09 7.69
N MET A 41 15.08 -7.81 8.17
CA MET A 41 15.60 -7.60 9.51
C MET A 41 16.19 -6.19 9.67
N GLU A 42 16.93 -5.70 8.68
CA GLU A 42 17.45 -4.33 8.71
C GLU A 42 16.32 -3.29 8.72
N ASN A 43 15.28 -3.51 7.93
CA ASN A 43 14.13 -2.62 7.97
C ASN A 43 13.37 -2.69 9.31
N LYS A 44 13.22 -3.88 9.89
CA LYS A 44 12.62 -4.03 11.24
C LYS A 44 13.35 -3.23 12.32
N LYS A 45 14.67 -3.13 12.22
CA LYS A 45 15.46 -2.30 13.15
C LYS A 45 15.13 -0.80 12.98
N ARG A 46 15.02 -0.32 11.72
CA ARG A 46 14.60 1.07 11.44
C ARG A 46 13.19 1.35 11.93
N ILE A 47 12.24 0.44 11.66
CA ILE A 47 10.86 0.53 12.15
C ILE A 47 10.80 0.52 13.68
N TYR A 48 11.59 -0.32 14.35
CA TYR A 48 11.66 -0.33 15.80
C TYR A 48 12.15 1.02 16.34
N ARG A 49 13.22 1.57 15.76
CA ARG A 49 13.71 2.91 16.13
C ARG A 49 12.63 3.98 15.89
N TYR A 50 11.99 3.98 14.73
CA TYR A 50 10.91 4.91 14.38
C TYR A 50 9.77 4.87 15.40
N ASN A 51 9.27 3.68 15.70
CA ASN A 51 8.15 3.49 16.63
C ASN A 51 8.52 3.76 18.11
N SER A 52 9.79 3.86 18.44
CA SER A 52 10.28 4.14 19.79
C SER A 52 10.63 5.61 20.03
N LEU A 53 10.47 6.48 19.02
CA LEU A 53 10.71 7.91 19.19
C LEU A 53 9.67 8.55 20.13
N SER A 54 10.13 9.49 20.95
CA SER A 54 9.25 10.36 21.74
C SER A 54 8.45 11.27 20.81
N PRO A 55 7.19 11.60 21.15
CA PRO A 55 6.41 12.59 20.39
C PRO A 55 7.09 13.97 20.25
N GLU A 56 8.06 14.30 21.12
CA GLU A 56 8.86 15.52 21.01
C GLU A 56 9.95 15.47 19.94
N GLN A 57 10.25 14.29 19.40
CA GLN A 57 11.29 14.07 18.39
C GLN A 57 10.76 14.13 16.94
N GLY A 58 9.86 15.06 16.64
CA GLY A 58 9.21 15.17 15.33
C GLY A 58 10.18 15.37 14.16
N GLU A 59 11.26 16.11 14.34
CA GLU A 59 12.29 16.29 13.30
C GLU A 59 13.02 14.99 12.99
N GLU A 60 13.37 14.20 14.02
CA GLU A 60 13.99 12.89 13.86
C GLU A 60 13.02 11.90 13.20
N GLN A 61 11.74 11.94 13.59
CA GLN A 61 10.69 11.14 12.98
C GLN A 61 10.54 11.45 11.49
N ALA A 62 10.49 12.73 11.12
CA ALA A 62 10.40 13.18 9.73
C ALA A 62 11.64 12.81 8.89
N ALA A 63 12.82 12.79 9.49
CA ALA A 63 14.04 12.33 8.83
C ALA A 63 14.06 10.82 8.64
N LEU A 64 13.74 10.05 9.68
CA LEU A 64 13.84 8.60 9.68
C LEU A 64 12.81 7.94 8.75
N ILE A 65 11.60 8.51 8.62
CA ILE A 65 10.61 7.97 7.69
C ILE A 65 11.08 8.03 6.23
N LYS A 66 11.85 9.05 5.85
CA LYS A 66 12.47 9.19 4.53
C LYS A 66 13.58 8.17 4.27
N GLU A 67 14.20 7.63 5.33
CA GLU A 67 15.18 6.53 5.22
C GLU A 67 14.49 5.16 5.07
N ILE A 68 13.27 5.02 5.59
CA ILE A 68 12.49 3.78 5.56
C ILE A 68 11.79 3.64 4.21
N ILE A 69 11.09 4.67 3.76
CA ILE A 69 10.29 4.65 2.52
C ILE A 69 11.17 4.91 1.30
N GLY A 70 11.01 4.08 0.26
CA GLY A 70 11.87 4.11 -0.93
C GLY A 70 11.79 5.41 -1.73
N LYS A 71 10.61 6.03 -1.81
CA LYS A 71 10.43 7.34 -2.44
C LYS A 71 9.34 8.13 -1.75
N CYS A 72 9.69 9.35 -1.35
CA CYS A 72 8.81 10.27 -0.65
C CYS A 72 8.69 11.60 -1.40
N GLY A 73 7.48 12.17 -1.44
CA GLY A 73 7.25 13.57 -1.72
C GLY A 73 7.58 14.48 -0.53
N GLU A 74 7.21 15.73 -0.61
CA GLU A 74 7.32 16.67 0.51
C GLU A 74 6.13 16.53 1.49
N ASN A 75 6.32 17.02 2.72
CA ASN A 75 5.28 17.07 3.78
C ASN A 75 4.67 15.70 4.08
N ILE A 76 5.52 14.72 4.45
CA ILE A 76 5.09 13.38 4.81
C ILE A 76 5.02 13.26 6.32
N TRP A 77 3.92 12.70 6.82
CA TRP A 77 3.76 12.36 8.22
C TRP A 77 3.06 11.01 8.39
N ILE A 78 3.65 10.15 9.20
CA ILE A 78 3.08 8.85 9.58
C ILE A 78 3.11 8.76 11.10
N GLU A 79 1.93 8.64 11.71
CA GLU A 79 1.81 8.42 13.14
C GLU A 79 2.32 7.02 13.54
N THR A 80 2.90 6.94 14.71
CA THR A 80 3.40 5.67 15.24
C THR A 80 2.30 4.93 16.02
N PRO A 81 2.30 3.58 16.02
CA PRO A 81 3.26 2.72 15.32
C PRO A 81 2.94 2.56 13.83
N PHE A 82 3.99 2.40 13.04
CA PHE A 82 3.96 2.07 11.62
C PHE A 82 4.67 0.73 11.37
N HIS A 83 4.20 -0.07 10.42
CA HIS A 83 4.81 -1.36 10.07
C HIS A 83 4.88 -1.55 8.56
N CYS A 84 6.03 -2.01 8.07
CA CYS A 84 6.21 -2.49 6.71
C CYS A 84 7.31 -3.56 6.65
N ASP A 85 7.36 -4.33 5.55
CA ASP A 85 8.36 -5.38 5.38
C ASP A 85 9.73 -4.84 4.98
N TYR A 86 9.80 -4.13 3.86
CA TYR A 86 11.05 -3.63 3.27
C TYR A 86 11.16 -2.11 3.32
N GLY A 87 10.05 -1.39 3.19
CA GLY A 87 9.98 0.06 3.11
C GLY A 87 10.44 0.62 1.76
N TRP A 88 11.55 0.16 1.21
CA TRP A 88 12.08 0.63 -0.07
C TRP A 88 11.15 0.34 -1.27
N ASN A 89 10.19 -0.56 -1.11
CA ASN A 89 9.20 -0.90 -2.13
C ASN A 89 7.92 -0.06 -2.04
N ILE A 90 7.93 0.96 -1.18
CA ILE A 90 6.83 1.91 -0.99
C ILE A 90 7.22 3.26 -1.59
N GLU A 91 6.32 3.84 -2.39
CA GLU A 91 6.41 5.21 -2.90
C GLU A 91 5.18 5.99 -2.44
N VAL A 92 5.36 7.19 -1.89
CA VAL A 92 4.27 8.08 -1.50
C VAL A 92 4.49 9.48 -2.09
N GLY A 93 3.42 10.11 -2.54
CA GLY A 93 3.42 11.46 -3.07
C GLY A 93 3.56 12.52 -1.96
N GLU A 94 3.55 13.79 -2.35
CA GLU A 94 3.57 14.93 -1.43
C GLU A 94 2.29 15.01 -0.57
N ASN A 95 2.39 15.66 0.60
CA ASN A 95 1.28 15.86 1.53
C ASN A 95 0.62 14.53 1.96
N PHE A 96 1.43 13.50 2.16
CA PHE A 96 0.95 12.21 2.64
C PHE A 96 0.80 12.23 4.16
N PHE A 97 -0.39 11.92 4.65
CA PHE A 97 -0.66 11.75 6.07
C PHE A 97 -1.22 10.36 6.35
N ALA A 98 -0.63 9.66 7.31
CA ALA A 98 -1.18 8.43 7.85
C ALA A 98 -1.31 8.49 9.37
N ASN A 99 -2.46 8.07 9.85
CA ASN A 99 -2.78 7.96 11.26
C ASN A 99 -2.24 6.64 11.85
N TYR A 100 -2.51 6.38 13.11
CA TYR A 100 -1.96 5.26 13.90
C TYR A 100 -2.17 3.88 13.26
N ASN A 101 -1.18 3.01 13.46
CA ASN A 101 -1.24 1.58 13.09
C ASN A 101 -1.36 1.32 11.57
N LEU A 102 -0.80 2.18 10.72
CA LEU A 102 -0.67 1.85 9.31
C LEU A 102 0.24 0.63 9.16
N THR A 103 -0.23 -0.37 8.41
CA THR A 103 0.54 -1.57 8.06
C THR A 103 0.59 -1.75 6.55
N ILE A 104 1.80 -1.84 5.99
CA ILE A 104 2.00 -2.09 4.56
C ILE A 104 2.91 -3.31 4.39
N LEU A 105 2.37 -4.41 3.85
CA LEU A 105 3.19 -5.57 3.47
C LEU A 105 3.65 -5.36 2.02
N ASP A 106 4.85 -4.80 1.87
CA ASP A 106 5.39 -4.29 0.60
C ASP A 106 6.32 -5.28 -0.12
N VAL A 107 5.97 -6.57 -0.14
CA VAL A 107 6.66 -7.56 -0.98
C VAL A 107 6.42 -7.30 -2.48
N GLY A 108 5.23 -6.82 -2.85
CA GLY A 108 4.95 -6.15 -4.12
C GLY A 108 5.02 -4.64 -3.95
N LYS A 109 5.22 -3.92 -5.04
CA LYS A 109 5.33 -2.46 -5.02
C LYS A 109 4.04 -1.80 -4.57
N VAL A 110 4.13 -0.81 -3.68
CA VAL A 110 3.02 0.04 -3.25
C VAL A 110 3.29 1.47 -3.69
N VAL A 111 2.39 2.03 -4.48
CA VAL A 111 2.47 3.42 -4.95
C VAL A 111 1.23 4.16 -4.47
N ILE A 112 1.42 5.26 -3.76
CA ILE A 112 0.34 6.12 -3.28
C ILE A 112 0.60 7.54 -3.78
N GLY A 113 -0.39 8.15 -4.40
CA GLY A 113 -0.32 9.48 -4.95
C GLY A 113 -0.23 10.58 -3.89
N LYS A 114 -0.33 11.83 -4.33
CA LYS A 114 -0.28 13.01 -3.47
C LYS A 114 -1.60 13.25 -2.72
N ASN A 115 -1.49 14.01 -1.61
CA ASN A 115 -2.63 14.40 -0.77
C ASN A 115 -3.42 13.21 -0.23
N ALA A 116 -2.78 12.07 0.01
CA ALA A 116 -3.44 10.90 0.60
C ALA A 116 -3.63 11.09 2.11
N GLN A 117 -4.82 10.77 2.58
CA GLN A 117 -5.17 10.78 4.00
C GLN A 117 -5.59 9.38 4.43
N ILE A 118 -4.81 8.80 5.34
CA ILE A 118 -5.00 7.42 5.79
C ILE A 118 -5.42 7.46 7.26
N ALA A 119 -6.61 6.97 7.54
CA ALA A 119 -7.15 6.89 8.90
C ALA A 119 -6.52 5.72 9.69
N PRO A 120 -6.80 5.60 11.00
CA PRO A 120 -6.17 4.56 11.83
C PRO A 120 -6.47 3.12 11.38
N ASN A 121 -5.52 2.24 11.64
CA ASN A 121 -5.63 0.78 11.44
C ASN A 121 -5.87 0.38 9.98
N VAL A 122 -5.39 1.16 9.02
CA VAL A 122 -5.43 0.79 7.60
C VAL A 122 -4.34 -0.23 7.30
N SER A 123 -4.67 -1.22 6.50
CA SER A 123 -3.76 -2.28 6.06
C SER A 123 -3.72 -2.38 4.54
N ILE A 124 -2.52 -2.34 3.97
CA ILE A 124 -2.28 -2.51 2.53
C ILE A 124 -1.44 -3.77 2.34
N TYR A 125 -2.01 -4.77 1.71
CA TYR A 125 -1.37 -6.06 1.53
C TYR A 125 -1.05 -6.30 0.06
N THR A 126 0.21 -6.59 -0.23
CA THR A 126 0.64 -7.04 -1.55
C THR A 126 1.00 -8.53 -1.55
N ALA A 127 1.20 -9.12 -0.36
CA ALA A 127 1.59 -10.50 -0.18
C ALA A 127 0.41 -11.46 -0.33
N GLY A 128 0.65 -12.60 -0.93
CA GLY A 128 -0.31 -13.70 -1.02
C GLY A 128 0.37 -15.06 -1.07
N HIS A 129 -0.41 -16.09 -0.78
CA HIS A 129 0.02 -17.49 -0.82
C HIS A 129 -0.85 -18.29 -1.79
N PRO A 130 -0.31 -19.37 -2.41
CA PRO A 130 -1.12 -20.28 -3.20
C PRO A 130 -2.32 -20.83 -2.41
N VAL A 131 -3.49 -20.87 -3.05
CA VAL A 131 -4.73 -21.36 -2.40
C VAL A 131 -4.65 -22.86 -2.10
N HIS A 132 -4.10 -23.67 -3.01
CA HIS A 132 -3.99 -25.11 -2.81
C HIS A 132 -2.95 -25.41 -1.71
N PRO A 133 -3.29 -26.25 -0.71
CA PRO A 133 -2.42 -26.51 0.43
C PRO A 133 -1.06 -27.11 0.03
N ASP A 134 -1.02 -28.03 -0.92
CA ASP A 134 0.25 -28.64 -1.35
C ASP A 134 1.20 -27.60 -1.94
N SER A 135 0.68 -26.65 -2.72
CA SER A 135 1.49 -25.54 -3.25
C SER A 135 1.89 -24.57 -2.16
N ARG A 136 0.97 -24.19 -1.25
CA ARG A 136 1.24 -23.26 -0.14
C ARG A 136 2.28 -23.82 0.83
N ASN A 137 2.19 -25.12 1.15
CA ASN A 137 3.08 -25.77 2.11
C ASN A 137 4.53 -25.94 1.58
N THR A 138 4.78 -25.66 0.31
CA THR A 138 6.15 -25.54 -0.22
C THR A 138 6.88 -24.30 0.27
N GLY A 139 6.14 -23.36 0.90
CA GLY A 139 6.65 -22.09 1.41
C GLY A 139 6.79 -21.00 0.34
N TYR A 140 6.34 -21.21 -0.88
CA TYR A 140 6.27 -20.14 -1.88
C TYR A 140 5.17 -19.16 -1.55
N GLU A 141 5.48 -17.88 -1.73
CA GLU A 141 4.54 -16.76 -1.70
C GLU A 141 4.70 -15.88 -2.94
N TYR A 142 3.85 -14.91 -3.13
CA TYR A 142 3.94 -13.95 -4.23
C TYR A 142 3.60 -12.54 -3.76
N GLY A 143 4.06 -11.53 -4.50
CA GLY A 143 3.71 -10.13 -4.26
C GLY A 143 3.08 -9.51 -5.49
N ILE A 144 1.87 -8.99 -5.36
CA ILE A 144 1.19 -8.24 -6.42
C ILE A 144 0.95 -6.81 -5.92
N GLY A 145 1.52 -5.84 -6.64
CA GLY A 145 1.54 -4.44 -6.22
C GLY A 145 0.16 -3.81 -6.08
N VAL A 146 0.09 -2.76 -5.28
CA VAL A 146 -1.11 -1.93 -5.07
C VAL A 146 -0.79 -0.51 -5.52
N THR A 147 -1.72 0.11 -6.26
CA THR A 147 -1.63 1.50 -6.68
C THR A 147 -2.81 2.29 -6.16
N ILE A 148 -2.55 3.42 -5.53
CA ILE A 148 -3.55 4.35 -5.01
C ILE A 148 -3.27 5.72 -5.63
N GLY A 149 -4.27 6.33 -6.23
CA GLY A 149 -4.16 7.61 -6.92
C GLY A 149 -4.01 8.81 -5.97
N ASP A 150 -4.18 10.00 -6.52
CA ASP A 150 -4.12 11.27 -5.81
C ASP A 150 -5.42 11.56 -5.04
N ASN A 151 -5.32 12.34 -3.96
CA ASN A 151 -6.47 12.85 -3.20
C ASN A 151 -7.37 11.73 -2.66
N VAL A 152 -6.79 10.64 -2.20
CA VAL A 152 -7.54 9.48 -1.68
C VAL A 152 -7.63 9.58 -0.15
N TRP A 153 -8.83 9.37 0.37
CA TRP A 153 -9.07 9.20 1.79
C TRP A 153 -9.49 7.76 2.10
N LEU A 154 -8.67 7.06 2.87
CA LEU A 154 -8.97 5.72 3.38
C LEU A 154 -9.52 5.81 4.80
N GLY A 155 -10.77 5.44 4.99
CA GLY A 155 -11.40 5.35 6.31
C GLY A 155 -10.77 4.30 7.21
N GLY A 156 -10.92 4.45 8.51
CA GLY A 156 -10.30 3.56 9.51
C GLY A 156 -10.66 2.08 9.32
N ASN A 157 -9.72 1.21 9.66
CA ASN A 157 -9.85 -0.24 9.50
C ASN A 157 -10.10 -0.72 8.05
N THR A 158 -9.73 0.08 7.06
CA THR A 158 -9.78 -0.34 5.66
C THR A 158 -8.66 -1.33 5.36
N VAL A 159 -8.97 -2.37 4.60
CA VAL A 159 -8.00 -3.35 4.09
C VAL A 159 -7.98 -3.27 2.56
N ILE A 160 -6.78 -3.12 1.99
CA ILE A 160 -6.55 -3.15 0.54
C ILE A 160 -5.85 -4.48 0.20
N ASN A 161 -6.47 -5.27 -0.67
CA ASN A 161 -5.94 -6.57 -1.07
C ASN A 161 -4.92 -6.46 -2.22
N PRO A 162 -4.08 -7.48 -2.41
CA PRO A 162 -3.08 -7.51 -3.48
C PRO A 162 -3.67 -7.25 -4.86
N GLY A 163 -2.95 -6.49 -5.68
CA GLY A 163 -3.29 -6.23 -7.07
C GLY A 163 -4.33 -5.14 -7.31
N VAL A 164 -4.83 -4.50 -6.25
CA VAL A 164 -5.87 -3.46 -6.38
C VAL A 164 -5.27 -2.15 -6.86
N THR A 165 -5.99 -1.51 -7.79
CA THR A 165 -5.78 -0.12 -8.20
C THR A 165 -6.96 0.74 -7.76
N ILE A 166 -6.68 1.79 -7.00
CA ILE A 166 -7.66 2.81 -6.60
C ILE A 166 -7.35 4.09 -7.39
N GLY A 167 -8.36 4.64 -8.05
CA GLY A 167 -8.25 5.86 -8.83
C GLY A 167 -8.04 7.11 -7.98
N ASN A 168 -8.10 8.28 -8.62
CA ASN A 168 -7.96 9.57 -7.97
C ASN A 168 -9.28 10.02 -7.32
N ASN A 169 -9.17 10.90 -6.31
CA ASN A 169 -10.33 11.53 -5.67
C ASN A 169 -11.30 10.49 -5.07
N VAL A 170 -10.80 9.41 -4.49
CA VAL A 170 -11.62 8.31 -3.95
C VAL A 170 -11.71 8.43 -2.44
N VAL A 171 -12.91 8.25 -1.92
CA VAL A 171 -13.18 8.09 -0.48
C VAL A 171 -13.60 6.66 -0.19
N ILE A 172 -12.91 6.01 0.73
CA ILE A 172 -13.27 4.66 1.18
C ILE A 172 -13.78 4.72 2.61
N GLY A 173 -15.01 4.26 2.81
CA GLY A 173 -15.62 4.22 4.13
C GLY A 173 -14.94 3.24 5.08
N ALA A 174 -14.95 3.58 6.38
CA ALA A 174 -14.32 2.78 7.42
C ALA A 174 -14.81 1.31 7.42
N GLY A 175 -13.91 0.38 7.75
CA GLY A 175 -14.21 -1.06 7.81
C GLY A 175 -14.33 -1.75 6.45
N SER A 176 -13.96 -1.07 5.36
CA SER A 176 -14.06 -1.63 4.00
C SER A 176 -12.93 -2.62 3.71
N VAL A 177 -13.22 -3.63 2.90
CA VAL A 177 -12.22 -4.55 2.32
C VAL A 177 -12.24 -4.42 0.80
N VAL A 178 -11.22 -3.77 0.25
CA VAL A 178 -11.10 -3.50 -1.18
C VAL A 178 -10.48 -4.70 -1.88
N THR A 179 -11.27 -5.39 -2.68
CA THR A 179 -10.90 -6.62 -3.37
C THR A 179 -10.84 -6.47 -4.90
N LYS A 180 -11.24 -5.31 -5.42
CA LYS A 180 -11.27 -4.98 -6.85
C LYS A 180 -10.88 -3.52 -7.06
N ASP A 181 -10.46 -3.20 -8.27
CA ASP A 181 -10.15 -1.84 -8.69
C ASP A 181 -11.35 -0.90 -8.50
N LEU A 182 -11.06 0.33 -8.13
CA LEU A 182 -12.05 1.41 -7.99
C LEU A 182 -11.71 2.55 -8.96
N PRO A 183 -12.72 3.08 -9.68
CA PRO A 183 -12.51 4.19 -10.60
C PRO A 183 -12.30 5.52 -9.85
N ASP A 184 -11.93 6.57 -10.59
CA ASP A 184 -11.84 7.93 -10.08
C ASP A 184 -13.19 8.48 -9.59
N ASP A 185 -13.13 9.47 -8.72
CA ASP A 185 -14.24 10.32 -8.30
C ASP A 185 -15.42 9.56 -7.65
N VAL A 186 -15.12 8.56 -6.81
CA VAL A 186 -16.16 7.75 -6.15
C VAL A 186 -16.01 7.69 -4.64
N ILE A 187 -17.14 7.45 -3.98
CA ILE A 187 -17.21 6.93 -2.62
C ILE A 187 -17.49 5.44 -2.70
N ALA A 188 -16.68 4.63 -2.03
CA ALA A 188 -16.81 3.19 -1.98
C ALA A 188 -16.82 2.68 -0.53
N VAL A 189 -17.61 1.65 -0.23
CA VAL A 189 -17.79 1.16 1.14
C VAL A 189 -18.03 -0.35 1.17
N GLY A 190 -17.77 -0.95 2.31
CA GLY A 190 -18.24 -2.28 2.65
C GLY A 190 -17.22 -3.40 2.53
N ASN A 191 -17.66 -4.60 2.87
CA ASN A 191 -16.90 -5.85 2.75
C ASN A 191 -17.76 -6.92 2.06
N PRO A 192 -17.47 -7.25 0.79
CA PRO A 192 -16.46 -6.64 -0.08
C PRO A 192 -16.83 -5.20 -0.47
N CYS A 193 -15.83 -4.33 -0.61
CA CYS A 193 -16.02 -2.92 -0.96
C CYS A 193 -16.64 -2.75 -2.34
N ARG A 194 -17.62 -1.85 -2.44
CA ARG A 194 -18.31 -1.50 -3.69
C ARG A 194 -18.50 0.01 -3.80
N VAL A 195 -18.51 0.50 -5.03
CA VAL A 195 -18.86 1.89 -5.30
C VAL A 195 -20.27 2.16 -4.79
N LEU A 196 -20.38 3.13 -3.89
CA LEU A 196 -21.65 3.62 -3.36
C LEU A 196 -22.26 4.67 -4.29
N ARG A 197 -21.47 5.67 -4.66
CA ARG A 197 -21.85 6.75 -5.57
C ARG A 197 -20.64 7.52 -6.09
N LYS A 198 -20.85 8.37 -7.08
CA LYS A 198 -19.87 9.38 -7.49
C LYS A 198 -19.79 10.53 -6.50
N ILE A 199 -18.63 11.15 -6.41
CA ILE A 199 -18.44 12.47 -5.80
C ILE A 199 -18.91 13.52 -6.80
N THR A 200 -19.62 14.54 -6.33
CA THR A 200 -20.20 15.60 -7.16
C THR A 200 -19.88 16.98 -6.58
N GLU A 201 -20.15 18.05 -7.33
CA GLU A 201 -20.00 19.43 -6.84
C GLU A 201 -20.89 19.73 -5.62
N GLU A 202 -21.97 18.99 -5.42
CA GLU A 202 -22.80 19.13 -4.22
C GLU A 202 -22.07 18.75 -2.94
N ASP A 203 -21.12 17.79 -3.01
CA ASP A 203 -20.29 17.37 -1.87
C ASP A 203 -19.34 18.48 -1.39
N ARG A 204 -19.14 19.54 -2.18
CA ARG A 204 -18.37 20.71 -1.79
C ARG A 204 -19.09 21.60 -0.78
N LYS A 205 -20.41 21.56 -0.76
CA LYS A 205 -21.22 22.42 0.10
C LYS A 205 -21.32 21.94 1.54
N TYR A 206 -21.18 20.64 1.75
CA TYR A 206 -21.42 20.04 3.06
C TYR A 206 -20.21 19.24 3.53
N TYR A 207 -19.78 19.47 4.77
CA TYR A 207 -18.70 18.66 5.36
C TYR A 207 -19.21 17.40 6.08
N PHE A 208 -20.47 17.40 6.53
CA PHE A 208 -21.09 16.24 7.18
C PHE A 208 -22.62 16.34 7.13
N LYS A 209 -23.30 15.44 6.44
CA LYS A 209 -24.76 15.43 6.26
C LYS A 209 -25.25 16.79 5.72
N ASP A 210 -26.09 17.51 6.50
CA ASP A 210 -26.67 18.83 6.22
C ASP A 210 -25.85 20.00 6.78
N ARG A 211 -24.65 19.74 7.30
CA ARG A 211 -23.77 20.78 7.86
C ARG A 211 -22.97 21.43 6.74
N GLU A 212 -23.19 22.70 6.54
CA GLU A 212 -22.54 23.48 5.50
C GLU A 212 -21.05 23.72 5.80
N PHE A 213 -20.22 23.66 4.76
CA PHE A 213 -18.80 23.98 4.80
C PHE A 213 -18.66 25.50 4.63
N ASP A 214 -18.70 26.24 5.73
CA ASP A 214 -18.86 27.68 5.82
C ASP A 214 -17.55 28.45 6.08
N VAL A 215 -16.39 27.90 5.66
CA VAL A 215 -15.09 28.56 5.80
C VAL A 215 -14.75 29.38 4.55
N GLU A 216 -14.01 30.50 4.75
CA GLU A 216 -13.72 31.46 3.68
C GLU A 216 -12.33 31.24 3.03
N ASP A 217 -11.44 30.47 3.65
CA ASP A 217 -10.03 30.30 3.29
C ASP A 217 -9.72 28.99 2.52
N TYR A 218 -10.69 28.49 1.81
CA TYR A 218 -10.65 27.19 1.14
C TYR A 218 -10.68 27.29 -0.40
#